data_dcc44a5a6ff4d094be5a20f2fdebc321
#
_entry.id   dcc44a5a6ff4d094be5a20f2fdebc321
#
_cell.length_a   1.000
_cell.length_b   1.000
_cell.length_c   1.000
_cell.angle_alpha   90.00
_cell.angle_beta   90.00
_cell.angle_gamma   90.00
#
_symmetry.space_group_name_H-M   'P 1'
#
loop_
_entity.id
_entity.type
_entity.pdbx_description
1 polymer ?
#
loop_
_entity_poly.entity_id
_entity_poly.type
_entity_poly.pdbx_seq_one_letter_code
_entity_poly.pdbx_strand_id
1 'polypeptide(L)'
;MGKDDAETIALKKELEDLINKCKEEQKKQQDTTLEQVCSGVADASKVRLSTKKMLKGHINKVNSVHYSGDSRHCVTGSLDGKLIIWDTWTGNKVQVIPLRSAWVMSVAFAPSGNFVACGGMDNMCTVYDVNNRDATGSAKIVRELLGYEGFLSSCRFLDDKNIITGSGDMK
;
A
#
# COMPACT_ATOMS: atom_id res chain seq x y z
N MET A 1 -10.02 44.54 -11.83
CA MET A 1 -9.35 43.61 -12.73
C MET A 1 -7.97 44.20 -12.99
N GLY A 2 -6.93 43.60 -12.35
CA GLY A 2 -5.53 43.98 -12.57
C GLY A 2 -5.13 43.69 -14.01
N LYS A 3 -4.41 44.62 -14.64
CA LYS A 3 -3.77 44.34 -15.93
C LYS A 3 -2.61 43.35 -15.64
N ASP A 4 -2.63 42.20 -16.33
CA ASP A 4 -1.47 41.34 -16.34
C ASP A 4 -0.26 42.14 -16.85
N ASP A 5 0.83 42.11 -16.12
CA ASP A 5 2.06 42.76 -16.57
C ASP A 5 2.68 41.98 -17.74
N ALA A 6 3.59 42.62 -18.46
CA ALA A 6 4.17 42.07 -19.69
C ALA A 6 4.85 40.69 -19.45
N GLU A 7 5.40 40.50 -18.26
CA GLU A 7 6.05 39.23 -17.86
C GLU A 7 5.02 38.10 -17.70
N THR A 8 3.88 38.38 -17.07
CA THR A 8 2.78 37.40 -16.92
C THR A 8 2.22 36.98 -18.29
N ILE A 9 2.11 37.89 -19.23
CA ILE A 9 1.64 37.59 -20.60
C ILE A 9 2.66 36.71 -21.33
N ALA A 10 3.97 37.00 -21.19
CA ALA A 10 5.04 36.21 -21.78
C ALA A 10 5.06 34.78 -21.24
N LEU A 11 4.95 34.61 -19.91
CA LEU A 11 4.90 33.30 -19.27
C LEU A 11 3.68 32.48 -19.67
N LYS A 12 2.50 33.11 -19.82
CA LYS A 12 1.30 32.42 -20.30
C LYS A 12 1.49 31.88 -21.71
N LYS A 13 2.12 32.67 -22.59
CA LYS A 13 2.41 32.24 -23.98
C LYS A 13 3.41 31.08 -24.00
N GLU A 14 4.47 31.15 -23.20
CA GLU A 14 5.44 30.06 -23.10
C GLU A 14 4.81 28.77 -22.59
N LEU A 15 3.90 28.86 -21.59
CA LEU A 15 3.13 27.73 -21.10
C LEU A 15 2.26 27.09 -22.17
N GLU A 16 1.55 27.89 -22.98
CA GLU A 16 0.74 27.37 -24.09
C GLU A 16 1.60 26.66 -25.13
N ASP A 17 2.75 27.23 -25.50
CA ASP A 17 3.70 26.63 -26.42
C ASP A 17 4.26 25.30 -25.90
N LEU A 18 4.58 25.20 -24.60
CA LEU A 18 5.02 23.97 -23.96
C LEU A 18 3.92 22.90 -23.93
N ILE A 19 2.69 23.29 -23.59
CA ILE A 19 1.53 22.38 -23.62
C ILE A 19 1.31 21.82 -25.04
N ASN A 20 1.41 22.65 -26.04
CA ASN A 20 1.25 22.22 -27.43
C ASN A 20 2.35 21.26 -27.87
N LYS A 21 3.62 21.53 -27.52
CA LYS A 21 4.74 20.60 -27.75
C LYS A 21 4.53 19.26 -27.07
N CYS A 22 4.08 19.25 -25.81
CA CYS A 22 3.76 18.01 -25.11
C CYS A 22 2.67 17.20 -25.83
N LYS A 23 1.61 17.86 -26.29
CA LYS A 23 0.52 17.20 -27.04
C LYS A 23 1.00 16.64 -28.38
N GLU A 24 1.89 17.33 -29.08
CA GLU A 24 2.47 16.84 -30.32
C GLU A 24 3.36 15.62 -30.09
N GLU A 25 4.19 15.64 -29.08
CA GLU A 25 5.02 14.47 -28.73
C GLU A 25 4.18 13.27 -28.28
N GLN A 26 3.12 13.51 -27.51
CA GLN A 26 2.16 12.45 -27.15
C GLN A 26 1.51 11.82 -28.39
N LYS A 27 1.12 12.64 -29.38
CA LYS A 27 0.53 12.12 -30.64
C LYS A 27 1.53 11.29 -31.44
N LYS A 28 2.81 11.67 -31.46
CA LYS A 28 3.85 10.90 -32.16
C LYS A 28 4.09 9.51 -31.52
N GLN A 29 3.82 9.37 -30.23
CA GLN A 29 3.97 8.12 -29.49
C GLN A 29 2.70 7.25 -29.49
N GLN A 30 1.57 7.78 -29.98
CA GLN A 30 0.34 7.01 -30.15
C GLN A 30 0.35 6.30 -31.52
N ASP A 31 1.23 5.32 -31.66
CA ASP A 31 1.40 4.54 -32.89
C ASP A 31 0.41 3.36 -32.97
N THR A 32 -0.09 2.89 -31.81
CA THR A 32 -1.03 1.77 -31.69
C THR A 32 -2.13 2.04 -30.69
N THR A 33 -3.26 1.38 -30.82
CA THR A 33 -4.32 1.36 -29.81
C THR A 33 -4.26 0.06 -29.01
N LEU A 34 -4.75 0.08 -27.76
CA LEU A 34 -4.84 -1.10 -26.92
C LEU A 34 -5.62 -2.24 -27.62
N GLU A 35 -6.68 -1.89 -28.34
CA GLU A 35 -7.51 -2.82 -29.12
C GLU A 35 -6.70 -3.51 -30.22
N GLN A 36 -5.84 -2.77 -30.92
CA GLN A 36 -4.96 -3.34 -31.96
C GLN A 36 -3.90 -4.28 -31.34
N VAL A 37 -3.28 -3.87 -30.23
CA VAL A 37 -2.28 -4.70 -29.53
C VAL A 37 -2.90 -5.97 -28.96
N CYS A 38 -4.13 -5.89 -28.47
CA CYS A 38 -4.84 -7.02 -27.86
C CYS A 38 -5.65 -7.85 -28.85
N SER A 39 -5.67 -7.53 -30.15
CA SER A 39 -6.48 -8.22 -31.15
C SER A 39 -6.19 -9.73 -31.29
N GLY A 40 -4.96 -10.15 -30.93
CA GLY A 40 -4.56 -11.56 -30.94
C GLY A 40 -4.67 -12.24 -29.57
N VAL A 41 -5.15 -11.55 -28.54
CA VAL A 41 -5.28 -12.11 -27.20
C VAL A 41 -6.67 -12.72 -27.05
N ALA A 42 -6.71 -14.02 -26.74
CA ALA A 42 -7.98 -14.70 -26.49
C ALA A 42 -8.66 -14.14 -25.24
N ASP A 43 -9.99 -14.15 -25.23
CA ASP A 43 -10.78 -13.77 -24.06
C ASP A 43 -10.35 -14.55 -22.82
N ALA A 44 -10.20 -13.84 -21.71
CA ALA A 44 -9.86 -14.49 -20.45
C ALA A 44 -10.95 -15.49 -20.05
N SER A 45 -10.53 -16.70 -19.70
CA SER A 45 -11.46 -17.71 -19.20
C SER A 45 -12.18 -17.22 -17.95
N LYS A 46 -13.44 -17.60 -17.80
CA LYS A 46 -14.25 -17.22 -16.64
C LYS A 46 -13.59 -17.68 -15.35
N VAL A 47 -13.09 -16.73 -14.55
CA VAL A 47 -12.50 -17.03 -13.24
C VAL A 47 -13.62 -17.35 -12.27
N ARG A 48 -13.63 -18.56 -11.74
CA ARG A 48 -14.55 -18.97 -10.67
C ARG A 48 -13.85 -18.87 -9.32
N LEU A 49 -14.31 -17.94 -8.48
CA LEU A 49 -13.82 -17.82 -7.12
C LEU A 49 -14.52 -18.83 -6.21
N SER A 50 -13.77 -19.55 -5.41
CA SER A 50 -14.28 -20.46 -4.37
C SER A 50 -13.49 -20.26 -3.08
N THR A 51 -14.20 -20.37 -1.93
CA THR A 51 -13.55 -20.35 -0.61
C THR A 51 -12.64 -21.55 -0.47
N LYS A 52 -11.36 -21.33 -0.25
CA LYS A 52 -10.37 -22.39 -0.03
C LYS A 52 -10.15 -22.66 1.45
N LYS A 53 -9.99 -21.62 2.24
CA LYS A 53 -9.77 -21.68 3.69
C LYS A 53 -10.45 -20.52 4.40
N MET A 54 -10.85 -20.77 5.63
CA MET A 54 -11.36 -19.73 6.53
C MET A 54 -10.34 -19.53 7.66
N LEU A 55 -9.78 -18.33 7.74
CA LEU A 55 -8.80 -17.96 8.75
C LEU A 55 -9.53 -17.41 9.98
N LYS A 56 -9.76 -18.26 10.98
CA LYS A 56 -10.53 -17.91 12.19
C LYS A 56 -9.62 -17.43 13.30
N GLY A 57 -9.89 -16.24 13.85
CA GLY A 57 -9.11 -15.78 15.00
C GLY A 57 -9.17 -14.30 15.35
N HIS A 58 -9.57 -13.44 14.44
CA HIS A 58 -9.96 -12.08 14.78
C HIS A 58 -11.36 -12.07 15.41
N ILE A 59 -11.56 -11.17 16.37
CA ILE A 59 -12.84 -11.00 17.09
C ILE A 59 -13.58 -9.73 16.68
N ASN A 60 -13.02 -8.95 15.75
CA ASN A 60 -13.61 -7.74 15.21
C ASN A 60 -13.32 -7.64 13.70
N LYS A 61 -13.77 -6.56 13.07
CA LYS A 61 -13.61 -6.32 11.63
C LYS A 61 -12.15 -6.34 11.20
N VAL A 62 -11.85 -7.06 10.13
CA VAL A 62 -10.56 -7.05 9.45
C VAL A 62 -10.57 -5.93 8.41
N ASN A 63 -9.73 -4.93 8.58
CA ASN A 63 -9.69 -3.75 7.72
C ASN A 63 -8.67 -3.90 6.58
N SER A 64 -7.61 -4.65 6.79
CA SER A 64 -6.54 -4.75 5.82
C SER A 64 -5.92 -6.15 5.80
N VAL A 65 -5.47 -6.56 4.62
CA VAL A 65 -4.77 -7.81 4.38
C VAL A 65 -3.68 -7.60 3.34
N HIS A 66 -2.56 -8.27 3.53
CA HIS A 66 -1.47 -8.29 2.56
C HIS A 66 -0.75 -9.64 2.58
N TYR A 67 -0.44 -10.17 1.39
CA TYR A 67 0.35 -11.39 1.26
C TYR A 67 1.85 -11.09 1.34
N SER A 68 2.59 -12.02 1.90
CA SER A 68 4.06 -12.05 1.82
C SER A 68 4.51 -12.44 0.42
N GLY A 69 5.73 -12.06 0.06
CA GLY A 69 6.34 -12.43 -1.23
C GLY A 69 6.50 -13.93 -1.47
N ASP A 70 6.41 -14.76 -0.42
CA ASP A 70 6.44 -16.23 -0.51
C ASP A 70 5.12 -16.87 -0.99
N SER A 71 4.09 -16.07 -1.22
CA SER A 71 2.74 -16.51 -1.61
C SER A 71 2.08 -17.53 -0.65
N ARG A 72 2.62 -17.67 0.57
CA ARG A 72 2.14 -18.60 1.59
C ARG A 72 1.63 -17.88 2.83
N HIS A 73 2.38 -16.91 3.31
CA HIS A 73 2.00 -16.16 4.49
C HIS A 73 1.19 -14.92 4.12
N CYS A 74 0.23 -14.56 4.94
CA CYS A 74 -0.45 -13.27 4.86
C CYS A 74 -0.59 -12.63 6.24
N VAL A 75 -0.62 -11.32 6.29
CA VAL A 75 -0.90 -10.53 7.48
C VAL A 75 -2.27 -9.89 7.36
N THR A 76 -3.02 -9.90 8.44
CA THR A 76 -4.30 -9.22 8.56
C THR A 76 -4.26 -8.24 9.73
N GLY A 77 -4.84 -7.07 9.53
CA GLY A 77 -5.02 -6.05 10.56
C GLY A 77 -6.50 -5.87 10.88
N SER A 78 -6.84 -5.88 12.16
CA SER A 78 -8.22 -5.83 12.62
C SER A 78 -8.44 -4.78 13.71
N LEU A 79 -9.69 -4.32 13.81
CA LEU A 79 -10.16 -3.42 14.87
C LEU A 79 -10.17 -4.09 16.27
N ASP A 80 -9.73 -5.34 16.38
CA ASP A 80 -9.46 -5.96 17.69
C ASP A 80 -8.09 -5.57 18.26
N GLY A 81 -7.37 -4.68 17.58
CA GLY A 81 -6.05 -4.20 18.01
C GLY A 81 -4.93 -5.21 17.81
N LYS A 82 -5.07 -6.08 16.83
CA LYS A 82 -4.06 -7.12 16.56
C LYS A 82 -3.74 -7.20 15.07
N LEU A 83 -2.46 -7.49 14.78
CA LEU A 83 -2.08 -8.11 13.53
C LEU A 83 -1.97 -9.61 13.75
N ILE A 84 -2.45 -10.38 12.79
CA ILE A 84 -2.27 -11.83 12.77
C ILE A 84 -1.57 -12.22 11.47
N ILE A 85 -0.47 -12.92 11.60
CA ILE A 85 0.22 -13.54 10.48
C ILE A 85 -0.29 -14.98 10.38
N TRP A 86 -0.69 -15.37 9.19
CA TRP A 86 -1.29 -16.65 8.88
C TRP A 86 -0.44 -17.44 7.91
N ASP A 87 -0.38 -18.73 8.08
CA ASP A 87 -0.02 -19.69 7.03
C ASP A 87 -1.31 -20.04 6.28
N THR A 88 -1.45 -19.54 5.06
CA THR A 88 -2.66 -19.72 4.27
C THR A 88 -2.85 -21.15 3.75
N TRP A 89 -1.79 -21.95 3.71
CA TRP A 89 -1.87 -23.36 3.29
C TRP A 89 -2.46 -24.24 4.40
N THR A 90 -2.00 -24.04 5.63
CA THR A 90 -2.52 -24.79 6.78
C THR A 90 -3.77 -24.16 7.37
N GLY A 91 -3.94 -22.84 7.24
CA GLY A 91 -4.99 -22.05 7.85
C GLY A 91 -4.68 -21.66 9.31
N ASN A 92 -3.47 -21.92 9.78
CA ASN A 92 -3.06 -21.69 11.15
C ASN A 92 -2.50 -20.27 11.34
N LYS A 93 -2.63 -19.78 12.57
CA LYS A 93 -1.93 -18.57 13.03
C LYS A 93 -0.45 -18.90 13.21
N VAL A 94 0.42 -18.10 12.59
CA VAL A 94 1.87 -18.17 12.79
C VAL A 94 2.29 -17.26 13.93
N GLN A 95 1.73 -16.05 13.95
CA GLN A 95 2.05 -15.05 14.95
C GLN A 95 0.90 -14.10 15.18
N VAL A 96 0.79 -13.60 16.42
CA VAL A 96 -0.15 -12.53 16.79
C VAL A 96 0.68 -11.38 17.36
N ILE A 97 0.48 -10.19 16.83
CA ILE A 97 1.19 -8.96 17.22
C ILE A 97 0.15 -8.00 17.80
N PRO A 98 0.19 -7.72 19.09
CA PRO A 98 -0.69 -6.71 19.68
C PRO A 98 -0.27 -5.32 19.23
N LEU A 99 -1.25 -4.47 18.90
CA LEU A 99 -1.04 -3.10 18.49
C LEU A 99 -1.34 -2.12 19.63
N ARG A 100 -0.72 -0.95 19.61
CA ARG A 100 -1.04 0.14 20.54
C ARG A 100 -2.40 0.76 20.27
N SER A 101 -2.78 0.84 19.00
CA SER A 101 -4.09 1.34 18.56
C SER A 101 -4.89 0.22 17.90
N ALA A 102 -6.17 0.13 18.24
CA ALA A 102 -7.09 -0.78 17.57
C ALA A 102 -7.49 -0.31 16.17
N TRP A 103 -7.30 0.98 15.85
CA TRP A 103 -7.74 1.58 14.59
C TRP A 103 -6.69 1.43 13.49
N VAL A 104 -6.32 0.19 13.16
CA VAL A 104 -5.44 -0.11 12.04
C VAL A 104 -6.19 0.03 10.71
N MET A 105 -5.61 0.77 9.77
CA MET A 105 -6.19 1.03 8.44
C MET A 105 -5.45 0.27 7.35
N SER A 106 -4.14 0.13 7.48
CA SER A 106 -3.32 -0.51 6.46
C SER A 106 -2.26 -1.41 7.09
N VAL A 107 -1.97 -2.50 6.38
CA VAL A 107 -0.87 -3.41 6.71
C VAL A 107 -0.09 -3.78 5.45
N ALA A 108 1.19 -4.04 5.59
CA ALA A 108 2.05 -4.46 4.50
C ALA A 108 3.11 -5.44 4.98
N PHE A 109 3.39 -6.46 4.16
CA PHE A 109 4.59 -7.27 4.27
C PHE A 109 5.72 -6.66 3.43
N ALA A 110 6.93 -6.71 3.93
CA ALA A 110 8.12 -6.46 3.14
C ALA A 110 8.34 -7.61 2.13
N PRO A 111 8.98 -7.35 0.98
CA PRO A 111 9.21 -8.38 -0.04
C PRO A 111 9.95 -9.61 0.46
N SER A 112 10.88 -9.46 1.41
CA SER A 112 11.60 -10.59 2.04
C SER A 112 10.73 -11.43 2.97
N GLY A 113 9.57 -10.92 3.43
CA GLY A 113 8.76 -11.56 4.46
C GLY A 113 9.28 -11.38 5.89
N ASN A 114 10.38 -10.63 6.09
CA ASN A 114 11.00 -10.44 7.41
C ASN A 114 10.36 -9.32 8.23
N PHE A 115 9.72 -8.35 7.55
CA PHE A 115 9.14 -7.19 8.19
C PHE A 115 7.66 -7.04 7.84
N VAL A 116 6.90 -6.51 8.80
CA VAL A 116 5.51 -6.12 8.63
C VAL A 116 5.35 -4.69 9.11
N ALA A 117 4.71 -3.86 8.29
CA ALA A 117 4.34 -2.51 8.68
C ALA A 117 2.83 -2.41 8.89
N CYS A 118 2.43 -1.54 9.80
CA CYS A 118 1.04 -1.13 9.96
C CYS A 118 0.94 0.34 10.30
N GLY A 119 -0.22 0.90 10.04
CA GLY A 119 -0.56 2.26 10.43
C GLY A 119 -2.06 2.48 10.42
N GLY A 120 -2.50 3.54 11.06
CA GLY A 120 -3.90 3.87 11.17
C GLY A 120 -4.14 5.22 11.83
N MET A 121 -5.11 5.27 12.73
CA MET A 121 -5.51 6.52 13.38
C MET A 121 -4.58 6.95 14.53
N ASP A 122 -3.50 6.23 14.76
CA ASP A 122 -2.43 6.63 15.67
C ASP A 122 -1.40 7.57 15.01
N ASN A 123 -1.62 7.93 13.74
CA ASN A 123 -0.79 8.85 12.97
C ASN A 123 0.69 8.42 12.90
N MET A 124 0.95 7.12 12.90
CA MET A 124 2.30 6.60 12.76
C MET A 124 2.33 5.32 11.92
N CYS A 125 3.49 5.05 11.30
CA CYS A 125 3.74 3.78 10.67
C CYS A 125 4.73 3.00 11.53
N THR A 126 4.29 1.86 12.06
CA THR A 126 5.12 1.00 12.90
C THR A 126 5.57 -0.21 12.08
N VAL A 127 6.88 -0.48 12.11
CA VAL A 127 7.51 -1.62 11.44
C VAL A 127 7.97 -2.64 12.47
N TYR A 128 7.52 -3.87 12.31
CA TYR A 128 7.84 -5.02 13.16
C TYR A 128 8.76 -5.98 12.43
N ASP A 129 9.74 -6.53 13.16
CA ASP A 129 10.53 -7.68 12.72
C ASP A 129 9.78 -8.96 13.10
N VAL A 130 9.45 -9.77 12.12
CA VAL A 130 8.67 -11.01 12.31
C VAL A 130 9.53 -12.13 12.92
N ASN A 131 10.84 -12.10 12.65
CA ASN A 131 11.78 -13.15 13.07
C ASN A 131 12.32 -12.94 14.48
N ASN A 132 12.38 -11.69 14.92
CA ASN A 132 12.90 -11.33 16.23
C ASN A 132 11.76 -10.98 17.19
N ARG A 133 11.92 -11.42 18.45
CA ARG A 133 10.95 -11.16 19.50
C ARG A 133 11.54 -10.22 20.54
N ASP A 134 10.68 -9.42 21.14
CA ASP A 134 11.02 -8.61 22.31
C ASP A 134 11.03 -9.43 23.60
N ALA A 135 11.31 -8.78 24.72
CA ALA A 135 11.32 -9.43 26.05
C ALA A 135 9.95 -10.01 26.45
N THR A 136 8.85 -9.59 25.81
CA THR A 136 7.49 -10.08 26.06
C THR A 136 7.11 -11.26 25.17
N GLY A 137 7.99 -11.63 24.22
CA GLY A 137 7.73 -12.66 23.21
C GLY A 137 6.93 -12.17 22.01
N SER A 138 6.61 -10.88 21.92
CA SER A 138 5.97 -10.26 20.76
C SER A 138 6.99 -9.92 19.66
N ALA A 139 6.51 -9.66 18.43
CA ALA A 139 7.37 -9.18 17.37
C ALA A 139 8.04 -7.86 17.77
N LYS A 140 9.35 -7.78 17.54
CA LYS A 140 10.13 -6.61 17.92
C LYS A 140 9.81 -5.43 17.03
N ILE A 141 9.52 -4.27 17.61
CA ILE A 141 9.41 -3.01 16.88
C ILE A 141 10.82 -2.58 16.42
N VAL A 142 11.00 -2.41 15.12
CA VAL A 142 12.26 -1.98 14.50
C VAL A 142 12.28 -0.50 14.23
N ARG A 143 11.16 0.04 13.77
CA ARG A 143 11.00 1.47 13.46
C ARG A 143 9.59 1.94 13.79
N GLU A 144 9.52 3.18 14.22
CA GLU A 144 8.30 3.98 14.33
C GLU A 144 8.51 5.23 13.49
N LEU A 145 7.78 5.34 12.38
CA LEU A 145 7.85 6.48 11.47
C LEU A 145 6.82 7.50 11.94
N LEU A 146 7.32 8.59 12.46
CA LEU A 146 6.53 9.67 13.06
C LEU A 146 6.52 10.90 12.14
N GLY A 147 5.71 11.89 12.49
CA GLY A 147 5.66 13.18 11.77
C GLY A 147 4.41 13.36 10.90
N TYR A 148 3.49 12.40 10.94
CA TYR A 148 2.18 12.56 10.30
C TYR A 148 1.25 13.34 11.23
N GLU A 149 0.52 14.30 10.65
CA GLU A 149 -0.50 15.12 11.35
C GLU A 149 -1.90 14.55 11.16
N GLY A 150 -2.05 13.52 10.31
CA GLY A 150 -3.28 12.80 10.03
C GLY A 150 -3.09 11.28 10.06
N PHE A 151 -4.20 10.54 9.99
CA PHE A 151 -4.19 9.09 10.00
C PHE A 151 -3.44 8.50 8.81
N LEU A 152 -2.83 7.34 9.01
CA LEU A 152 -2.22 6.58 7.93
C LEU A 152 -3.27 5.76 7.20
N SER A 153 -3.53 6.11 5.94
CA SER A 153 -4.50 5.40 5.09
C SER A 153 -3.90 4.20 4.38
N SER A 154 -2.62 4.27 4.04
CA SER A 154 -1.93 3.25 3.25
C SER A 154 -0.46 3.16 3.59
N CYS A 155 0.09 1.95 3.51
CA CYS A 155 1.53 1.70 3.55
C CYS A 155 1.87 0.56 2.60
N ARG A 156 3.02 0.64 1.92
CA ARG A 156 3.56 -0.43 1.06
C ARG A 156 5.08 -0.38 1.06
N PHE A 157 5.69 -1.53 1.19
CA PHE A 157 7.14 -1.65 1.02
C PHE A 157 7.50 -1.65 -0.47
N LEU A 158 8.53 -0.91 -0.82
CA LEU A 158 9.24 -1.03 -2.11
C LEU A 158 10.29 -2.15 -2.02
N ASP A 159 11.02 -2.13 -0.94
CA ASP A 159 12.01 -3.11 -0.53
C ASP A 159 12.06 -3.16 1.01
N ASP A 160 12.97 -3.93 1.59
CA ASP A 160 13.08 -4.08 3.05
C ASP A 160 13.52 -2.80 3.79
N LYS A 161 14.01 -1.78 3.06
CA LYS A 161 14.52 -0.53 3.62
C LYS A 161 13.62 0.66 3.33
N ASN A 162 12.85 0.60 2.25
CA ASN A 162 12.04 1.70 1.75
C ASN A 162 10.55 1.34 1.80
N ILE A 163 9.77 2.23 2.38
CA ILE A 163 8.32 2.13 2.49
C ILE A 163 7.67 3.42 1.98
N ILE A 164 6.58 3.28 1.23
CA ILE A 164 5.72 4.39 0.83
C ILE A 164 4.51 4.39 1.75
N THR A 165 4.15 5.57 2.21
CA THR A 165 2.99 5.79 3.07
C THR A 165 2.11 6.89 2.49
N GLY A 166 0.82 6.81 2.75
CA GLY A 166 -0.15 7.86 2.46
C GLY A 166 -0.87 8.27 3.73
N SER A 167 -0.97 9.56 3.98
CA SER A 167 -1.60 10.11 5.17
C SER A 167 -2.79 11.01 4.85
N GLY A 168 -3.71 11.14 5.81
CA GLY A 168 -4.81 12.09 5.76
C GLY A 168 -4.39 13.56 5.93
N ASP A 169 -3.10 13.82 6.17
CA ASP A 169 -2.52 15.16 6.19
C ASP A 169 -2.04 15.65 4.81
N MET A 170 -2.36 14.91 3.75
CA MET A 170 -2.01 15.21 2.35
C MET A 170 -0.49 15.13 2.05
N LYS A 171 0.27 14.38 2.83
CA LYS A 171 1.70 14.11 2.62
C LYS A 171 1.93 12.63 2.32
#